data_4b604df8512251dce594d0197bf4a7c6
#
_entry.id   4b604df8512251dce594d0197bf4a7c6
#
_cell.length_a   1.000
_cell.length_b   1.000
_cell.length_c   1.000
_cell.angle_alpha   90.00
_cell.angle_beta   90.00
_cell.angle_gamma   90.00
#
_symmetry.space_group_name_H-M   'P 1'
#
loop_
_entity.id
_entity.type
_entity.pdbx_description
1 polymer ?
#
loop_
_entity_poly.entity_id
_entity_poly.type
_entity_poly.pdbx_seq_one_letter_code
_entity_poly.pdbx_strand_id
1 'polypeptide(L)'
;GLHYLGTVDEDAFTHSRALDAHRPLHRVQMLDEAHTLLWISSRTGEVVRDAPRTEQLWNYVGAWIHWLYPFRGNAFQPYWTDIVNWSSIVGVVVALTGTVVGIMRWRFRKPYRSGARTPYPQAMMRWHHVTGLLFALVTITWIFSGLMSMNPWRIFDTGAPPLRMEALQGSPLVLSDADAAPQALLAASEGGVRELRWTRVLGENRVLAQAAGGAPRVIGSHDGRPVVLDAAALRAAAAGL
;
A
#
# COMPACT_ATOMS: atom_id res chain seq x y z
N GLY A 1 19.05 -1.13 -20.10
CA GLY A 1 19.04 -2.58 -19.92
C GLY A 1 18.22 -2.99 -18.72
N LEU A 2 17.90 -4.27 -18.61
CA LEU A 2 17.12 -4.86 -17.51
C LEU A 2 17.91 -6.02 -16.90
N HIS A 3 17.86 -6.15 -15.58
CA HIS A 3 18.47 -7.26 -14.88
C HIS A 3 17.41 -7.95 -13.98
N TYR A 4 17.16 -9.23 -14.25
CA TYR A 4 16.20 -10.02 -13.46
C TYR A 4 16.82 -10.45 -12.14
N LEU A 5 16.12 -10.16 -11.03
CA LEU A 5 16.59 -10.45 -9.67
C LEU A 5 15.92 -11.66 -9.02
N GLY A 6 14.93 -12.25 -9.69
CA GLY A 6 14.19 -13.40 -9.16
C GLY A 6 12.74 -13.06 -8.79
N THR A 7 12.08 -14.04 -8.17
CA THR A 7 10.66 -13.99 -7.83
C THR A 7 10.50 -13.93 -6.31
N VAL A 8 9.55 -13.13 -5.82
CA VAL A 8 9.18 -13.02 -4.40
C VAL A 8 7.67 -13.03 -4.24
N ASP A 9 7.19 -13.57 -3.14
CA ASP A 9 5.79 -13.41 -2.76
C ASP A 9 5.56 -12.04 -2.13
N GLU A 10 6.45 -11.65 -1.21
CA GLU A 10 6.38 -10.39 -0.49
C GLU A 10 7.78 -9.91 -0.13
N ASP A 11 8.02 -8.62 -0.20
CA ASP A 11 9.25 -7.98 0.30
C ASP A 11 8.95 -6.62 0.93
N ALA A 12 9.99 -5.86 1.31
CA ALA A 12 9.87 -4.57 1.99
C ALA A 12 9.06 -3.51 1.25
N PHE A 13 8.75 -3.69 -0.03
CA PHE A 13 8.02 -2.73 -0.87
C PHE A 13 6.63 -3.22 -1.24
N THR A 14 6.30 -4.49 -1.01
CA THR A 14 5.14 -5.16 -1.57
C THR A 14 4.20 -5.75 -0.53
N HIS A 15 4.08 -5.10 0.65
CA HIS A 15 3.25 -5.56 1.75
C HIS A 15 1.75 -5.33 1.56
N SER A 16 1.35 -4.51 0.58
CA SER A 16 -0.05 -4.22 0.35
C SER A 16 -0.82 -5.46 -0.06
N ARG A 17 -1.94 -5.74 0.60
CA ARG A 17 -2.86 -6.81 0.22
C ARG A 17 -3.47 -6.62 -1.16
N ALA A 18 -3.52 -5.39 -1.66
CA ALA A 18 -3.93 -5.12 -3.03
C ALA A 18 -3.08 -5.85 -4.08
N LEU A 19 -1.85 -6.25 -3.71
CA LEU A 19 -0.94 -7.01 -4.57
C LEU A 19 -1.15 -8.53 -4.50
N ASP A 20 -1.98 -9.05 -3.61
CA ASP A 20 -2.17 -10.50 -3.43
C ASP A 20 -2.66 -11.18 -4.71
N ALA A 21 -3.50 -10.50 -5.50
CA ALA A 21 -3.97 -11.00 -6.78
C ALA A 21 -2.87 -11.13 -7.85
N HIS A 22 -1.72 -10.47 -7.64
CA HIS A 22 -0.60 -10.41 -8.59
C HIS A 22 0.57 -11.33 -8.22
N ARG A 23 0.53 -11.91 -7.00
CA ARG A 23 1.62 -12.76 -6.49
C ARG A 23 1.71 -14.11 -7.20
N PRO A 24 2.92 -14.67 -7.29
CA PRO A 24 4.21 -14.09 -6.90
C PRO A 24 4.63 -12.95 -7.82
N LEU A 25 5.59 -12.11 -7.38
CA LEU A 25 6.05 -10.95 -8.13
C LEU A 25 7.46 -11.16 -8.67
N HIS A 26 7.69 -10.86 -9.93
CA HIS A 26 9.03 -10.87 -10.52
C HIS A 26 9.71 -9.53 -10.27
N ARG A 27 10.93 -9.55 -9.71
CA ARG A 27 11.74 -8.34 -9.50
C ARG A 27 12.69 -8.13 -10.66
N VAL A 28 12.66 -6.94 -11.24
CA VAL A 28 13.52 -6.54 -12.34
C VAL A 28 14.16 -5.21 -12.02
N GLN A 29 15.49 -5.18 -12.05
CA GLN A 29 16.26 -3.94 -11.90
C GLN A 29 16.43 -3.29 -13.26
N MET A 30 16.00 -2.04 -13.40
CA MET A 30 16.34 -1.22 -14.55
C MET A 30 17.78 -0.73 -14.43
N LEU A 31 18.51 -0.70 -15.55
CA LEU A 31 19.84 -0.11 -15.63
C LEU A 31 19.73 1.36 -16.10
N ASP A 32 18.83 2.09 -15.46
CA ASP A 32 18.64 3.52 -15.60
C ASP A 32 19.49 4.27 -14.55
N GLU A 33 19.59 5.60 -14.65
CA GLU A 33 20.32 6.44 -13.68
C GLU A 33 19.72 6.35 -12.27
N ALA A 34 18.41 6.13 -12.17
CA ALA A 34 17.69 6.02 -10.92
C ALA A 34 17.78 4.63 -10.30
N HIS A 35 18.37 3.64 -10.99
CA HIS A 35 18.40 2.24 -10.56
C HIS A 35 17.03 1.76 -10.08
N THR A 36 16.01 1.97 -10.93
CA THR A 36 14.61 1.68 -10.60
C THR A 36 14.38 0.19 -10.49
N LEU A 37 13.80 -0.24 -9.38
CA LEU A 37 13.37 -1.61 -9.16
C LEU A 37 11.89 -1.72 -9.52
N LEU A 38 11.55 -2.72 -10.35
CA LEU A 38 10.18 -3.02 -10.78
C LEU A 38 9.73 -4.33 -10.16
N TRP A 39 8.45 -4.39 -9.75
CA TRP A 39 7.75 -5.62 -9.39
C TRP A 39 6.68 -5.88 -10.43
N ILE A 40 6.79 -7.02 -11.08
CA ILE A 40 5.93 -7.42 -12.20
C ILE A 40 5.08 -8.59 -11.75
N SER A 41 3.78 -8.50 -11.99
CA SER A 41 2.83 -9.58 -11.71
C SER A 41 3.17 -10.82 -12.51
N SER A 42 3.33 -11.97 -11.87
CA SER A 42 3.45 -13.26 -12.57
C SER A 42 2.16 -13.70 -13.26
N ARG A 43 1.02 -13.11 -12.88
CA ARG A 43 -0.30 -13.46 -13.41
C ARG A 43 -0.71 -12.62 -14.61
N THR A 44 -0.35 -11.33 -14.59
CA THR A 44 -0.79 -10.38 -15.65
C THR A 44 0.35 -9.81 -16.46
N GLY A 45 1.62 -9.97 -16.04
CA GLY A 45 2.77 -9.33 -16.67
C GLY A 45 2.84 -7.81 -16.43
N GLU A 46 1.95 -7.26 -15.65
CA GLU A 46 1.81 -5.84 -15.36
C GLU A 46 2.85 -5.39 -14.32
N VAL A 47 3.44 -4.22 -14.50
CA VAL A 47 4.26 -3.58 -13.46
C VAL A 47 3.30 -3.06 -12.38
N VAL A 48 3.29 -3.70 -11.24
CA VAL A 48 2.37 -3.37 -10.14
C VAL A 48 3.00 -2.46 -9.10
N ARG A 49 4.32 -2.34 -9.11
CA ARG A 49 5.09 -1.45 -8.24
C ARG A 49 6.40 -1.09 -8.91
N ASP A 50 6.85 0.14 -8.71
CA ASP A 50 8.20 0.59 -9.03
C ASP A 50 8.79 1.36 -7.83
N ALA A 51 10.10 1.41 -7.74
CA ALA A 51 10.82 2.20 -6.76
C ALA A 51 12.19 2.62 -7.29
N PRO A 52 12.44 3.90 -7.52
CA PRO A 52 13.77 4.42 -7.79
C PRO A 52 14.66 4.32 -6.53
N ARG A 53 15.97 4.36 -6.69
CA ARG A 53 16.94 4.17 -5.60
C ARG A 53 16.71 5.11 -4.41
N THR A 54 16.31 6.34 -4.66
CA THR A 54 15.98 7.30 -3.60
C THR A 54 14.82 6.83 -2.74
N GLU A 55 13.75 6.30 -3.35
CA GLU A 55 12.62 5.71 -2.65
C GLU A 55 13.04 4.44 -1.89
N GLN A 56 13.87 3.60 -2.50
CA GLN A 56 14.41 2.40 -1.83
C GLN A 56 15.16 2.77 -0.55
N LEU A 57 15.99 3.81 -0.56
CA LEU A 57 16.73 4.28 0.61
C LEU A 57 15.80 4.85 1.69
N TRP A 58 14.84 5.70 1.32
CA TRP A 58 13.87 6.25 2.26
C TRP A 58 12.95 5.18 2.85
N ASN A 59 12.53 4.22 2.03
CA ASN A 59 11.75 3.09 2.52
C ASN A 59 12.54 2.24 3.52
N TYR A 60 13.84 2.03 3.28
CA TYR A 60 14.69 1.31 4.23
C TYR A 60 14.71 2.02 5.59
N VAL A 61 14.94 3.34 5.62
CA VAL A 61 14.97 4.11 6.87
C VAL A 61 13.56 4.17 7.51
N GLY A 62 12.55 4.56 6.74
CA GLY A 62 11.18 4.76 7.22
C GLY A 62 10.52 3.43 7.61
N ALA A 63 10.38 2.53 6.68
CA ALA A 63 9.65 1.30 6.89
C ALA A 63 10.40 0.31 7.79
N TRP A 64 11.71 0.15 7.58
CA TRP A 64 12.50 -0.82 8.35
C TRP A 64 12.52 -0.49 9.84
N ILE A 65 12.64 0.78 10.20
CA ILE A 65 12.62 1.23 11.59
C ILE A 65 11.18 1.39 12.08
N HIS A 66 10.37 2.19 11.37
CA HIS A 66 9.05 2.59 11.82
C HIS A 66 8.05 1.43 11.86
N TRP A 67 8.13 0.51 10.89
CA TRP A 67 7.24 -0.66 10.80
C TRP A 67 7.82 -1.93 11.43
N LEU A 68 8.92 -1.82 12.15
CA LEU A 68 9.58 -2.95 12.82
C LEU A 68 9.88 -4.13 11.88
N TYR A 69 10.34 -3.85 10.65
CA TYR A 69 10.67 -4.87 9.66
C TYR A 69 11.78 -5.85 10.05
N PRO A 70 12.68 -5.59 11.04
CA PRO A 70 13.52 -6.64 11.59
C PRO A 70 12.77 -7.88 12.06
N PHE A 71 11.47 -7.75 12.40
CA PHE A 71 10.60 -8.86 12.79
C PHE A 71 9.75 -9.40 11.63
N ARG A 72 9.88 -8.84 10.42
CA ARG A 72 9.13 -9.23 9.23
C ARG A 72 10.00 -10.02 8.26
N GLY A 73 9.41 -11.05 7.60
CA GLY A 73 10.14 -11.87 6.65
C GLY A 73 11.08 -12.92 7.27
N ASN A 74 10.96 -13.18 8.57
CA ASN A 74 11.75 -14.18 9.30
C ASN A 74 10.85 -15.03 10.21
N ALA A 75 11.43 -15.74 11.18
CA ALA A 75 10.69 -16.58 12.12
C ALA A 75 9.60 -15.81 12.93
N PHE A 76 9.69 -14.51 13.06
CA PHE A 76 8.72 -13.67 13.75
C PHE A 76 7.59 -13.16 12.86
N GLN A 77 7.64 -13.42 11.56
CA GLN A 77 6.61 -12.98 10.60
C GLN A 77 5.17 -13.25 11.05
N PRO A 78 4.80 -14.43 11.60
CA PRO A 78 3.44 -14.70 12.04
C PRO A 78 2.98 -13.79 13.20
N TYR A 79 3.94 -13.30 13.99
CA TYR A 79 3.67 -12.48 15.19
C TYR A 79 3.86 -10.98 14.96
N TRP A 80 4.31 -10.58 13.77
CA TRP A 80 4.66 -9.19 13.49
C TRP A 80 3.49 -8.23 13.77
N THR A 81 2.29 -8.55 13.33
CA THR A 81 1.09 -7.74 13.56
C THR A 81 0.78 -7.59 15.05
N ASP A 82 0.90 -8.69 15.82
CA ASP A 82 0.66 -8.67 17.27
C ASP A 82 1.75 -7.86 18.00
N ILE A 83 3.02 -8.00 17.59
CA ILE A 83 4.12 -7.21 18.14
C ILE A 83 3.85 -5.72 17.95
N VAL A 84 3.43 -5.30 16.75
CA VAL A 84 3.11 -3.90 16.45
C VAL A 84 1.91 -3.43 17.27
N ASN A 85 0.81 -4.19 17.29
CA ASN A 85 -0.41 -3.84 18.02
C ASN A 85 -0.14 -3.70 19.53
N TRP A 86 0.47 -4.69 20.16
CA TRP A 86 0.77 -4.65 21.60
C TRP A 86 1.77 -3.56 21.97
N SER A 87 2.81 -3.36 21.15
CA SER A 87 3.76 -2.27 21.37
C SER A 87 3.09 -0.91 21.30
N SER A 88 2.16 -0.73 20.36
CA SER A 88 1.38 0.51 20.19
C SER A 88 0.44 0.74 21.39
N ILE A 89 -0.24 -0.30 21.89
CA ILE A 89 -1.10 -0.21 23.08
C ILE A 89 -0.29 0.20 24.30
N VAL A 90 0.83 -0.47 24.54
CA VAL A 90 1.75 -0.10 25.63
C VAL A 90 2.23 1.34 25.45
N GLY A 91 2.58 1.75 24.24
CA GLY A 91 2.98 3.12 23.92
C GLY A 91 1.89 4.15 24.25
N VAL A 92 0.62 3.87 23.90
CA VAL A 92 -0.52 4.73 24.26
C VAL A 92 -0.70 4.83 25.77
N VAL A 93 -0.65 3.69 26.48
CA VAL A 93 -0.79 3.66 27.96
C VAL A 93 0.33 4.46 28.63
N VAL A 94 1.58 4.28 28.19
CA VAL A 94 2.73 5.01 28.71
C VAL A 94 2.62 6.52 28.41
N ALA A 95 2.20 6.90 27.21
CA ALA A 95 2.01 8.30 26.84
C ALA A 95 0.90 8.97 27.66
N LEU A 96 -0.23 8.29 27.86
CA LEU A 96 -1.34 8.78 28.69
C LEU A 96 -0.92 8.94 30.15
N THR A 97 -0.35 7.90 30.75
CA THR A 97 0.09 7.93 32.17
C THR A 97 1.21 8.94 32.38
N GLY A 98 2.17 9.01 31.44
CA GLY A 98 3.23 10.02 31.46
C GLY A 98 2.69 11.45 31.37
N THR A 99 1.67 11.68 30.55
CA THR A 99 0.99 12.98 30.45
C THR A 99 0.29 13.36 31.76
N VAL A 100 -0.46 12.43 32.34
CA VAL A 100 -1.13 12.66 33.64
C VAL A 100 -0.11 13.01 34.72
N VAL A 101 0.94 12.20 34.86
CA VAL A 101 2.02 12.46 35.84
C VAL A 101 2.72 13.80 35.56
N GLY A 102 2.96 14.10 34.28
CA GLY A 102 3.55 15.36 33.83
C GLY A 102 2.70 16.57 34.28
N ILE A 103 1.39 16.52 34.02
CA ILE A 103 0.45 17.58 34.45
C ILE A 103 0.44 17.72 35.97
N MET A 104 0.35 16.62 36.70
CA MET A 104 0.34 16.64 38.16
C MET A 104 1.61 17.24 38.76
N ARG A 105 2.73 17.05 38.12
CA ARG A 105 4.04 17.56 38.53
C ARG A 105 4.35 18.96 38.02
N TRP A 106 3.56 19.50 37.09
CA TRP A 106 3.74 20.86 36.57
C TRP A 106 3.14 21.88 37.54
N ARG A 107 3.90 22.89 37.90
CA ARG A 107 3.42 23.98 38.76
C ARG A 107 2.85 25.14 37.94
N PHE A 108 1.54 25.17 37.83
CA PHE A 108 0.83 26.21 37.06
C PHE A 108 0.85 27.59 37.74
N ARG A 109 0.71 27.64 39.07
CA ARG A 109 0.57 28.89 39.82
C ARG A 109 1.87 29.33 40.50
N LYS A 110 2.39 28.54 41.43
CA LYS A 110 3.61 28.87 42.21
C LYS A 110 4.75 27.94 41.75
N PRO A 111 5.89 28.50 41.25
CA PRO A 111 7.03 27.68 40.85
C PRO A 111 7.63 26.93 42.05
N TYR A 112 8.48 25.97 41.77
CA TYR A 112 9.32 25.31 42.77
C TYR A 112 10.33 26.30 43.36
N ARG A 113 10.98 25.94 44.49
CA ARG A 113 12.01 26.75 45.12
C ARG A 113 13.16 27.13 44.19
N SER A 114 13.39 26.33 43.13
CA SER A 114 14.38 26.59 42.07
C SER A 114 13.94 27.68 41.06
N GLY A 115 12.74 28.23 41.19
CA GLY A 115 12.16 29.14 40.19
C GLY A 115 11.56 28.42 38.96
N ALA A 116 11.77 27.13 38.82
CA ALA A 116 11.26 26.36 37.69
C ALA A 116 9.82 25.86 37.92
N ARG A 117 9.09 25.59 36.82
CA ARG A 117 7.75 24.99 36.86
C ARG A 117 7.77 23.47 36.89
N THR A 118 8.91 22.86 36.61
CA THR A 118 9.19 21.42 36.65
C THR A 118 10.02 21.07 37.88
N PRO A 119 9.81 19.92 38.55
CA PRO A 119 10.59 19.50 39.71
C PRO A 119 11.99 18.98 39.37
N TYR A 120 12.31 18.78 38.09
CA TYR A 120 13.51 18.08 37.65
C TYR A 120 14.70 19.04 37.47
N PRO A 121 15.78 18.91 38.24
CA PRO A 121 16.96 19.75 38.08
C PRO A 121 17.84 19.32 36.89
N GLN A 122 17.88 18.03 36.55
CA GLN A 122 18.68 17.52 35.45
C GLN A 122 18.11 17.96 34.08
N ALA A 123 18.97 18.44 33.19
CA ALA A 123 18.57 18.99 31.91
C ALA A 123 17.74 18.00 31.07
N MET A 124 18.18 16.75 30.97
CA MET A 124 17.48 15.70 30.20
C MET A 124 16.06 15.48 30.72
N MET A 125 15.89 15.29 32.03
CA MET A 125 14.60 15.08 32.69
C MET A 125 13.68 16.30 32.54
N ARG A 126 14.25 17.48 32.64
CA ARG A 126 13.51 18.73 32.47
C ARG A 126 13.01 18.87 31.02
N TRP A 127 13.88 18.65 30.04
CA TRP A 127 13.48 18.68 28.64
C TRP A 127 12.43 17.62 28.32
N HIS A 128 12.63 16.39 28.80
CA HIS A 128 11.62 15.32 28.62
C HIS A 128 10.26 15.73 29.20
N HIS A 129 10.21 16.31 30.40
CA HIS A 129 8.96 16.75 31.00
C HIS A 129 8.29 17.90 30.22
N VAL A 130 9.05 18.90 29.80
CA VAL A 130 8.52 20.08 29.08
C VAL A 130 8.05 19.67 27.69
N THR A 131 8.90 18.99 26.91
CA THR A 131 8.55 18.59 25.55
C THR A 131 7.50 17.49 25.54
N GLY A 132 7.55 16.57 26.52
CA GLY A 132 6.53 15.54 26.70
C GLY A 132 5.14 16.13 26.91
N LEU A 133 4.99 17.17 27.73
CA LEU A 133 3.72 17.88 27.90
C LEU A 133 3.33 18.68 26.66
N LEU A 134 4.28 19.36 26.04
CA LEU A 134 4.02 20.18 24.85
C LEU A 134 3.49 19.33 23.68
N PHE A 135 4.07 18.16 23.47
CA PHE A 135 3.73 17.26 22.36
C PHE A 135 2.81 16.09 22.78
N ALA A 136 2.31 16.08 24.03
CA ALA A 136 1.51 14.97 24.56
C ALA A 136 0.35 14.58 23.66
N LEU A 137 -0.47 15.54 23.25
CA LEU A 137 -1.64 15.29 22.40
C LEU A 137 -1.22 14.71 21.04
N VAL A 138 -0.23 15.32 20.39
CA VAL A 138 0.28 14.87 19.10
C VAL A 138 0.83 13.45 19.19
N THR A 139 1.62 13.15 20.24
CA THR A 139 2.21 11.82 20.45
C THR A 139 1.13 10.76 20.68
N ILE A 140 0.15 11.04 21.56
CA ILE A 140 -0.94 10.11 21.87
C ILE A 140 -1.77 9.83 20.61
N THR A 141 -2.21 10.89 19.92
CA THR A 141 -3.05 10.74 18.74
C THR A 141 -2.31 10.05 17.59
N TRP A 142 -1.02 10.29 17.43
CA TRP A 142 -0.21 9.63 16.41
C TRP A 142 -0.07 8.13 16.69
N ILE A 143 0.34 7.73 17.90
CA ILE A 143 0.46 6.31 18.25
C ILE A 143 -0.91 5.62 18.12
N PHE A 144 -1.97 6.27 18.62
CA PHE A 144 -3.33 5.73 18.57
C PHE A 144 -3.83 5.57 17.12
N SER A 145 -3.64 6.57 16.26
CA SER A 145 -4.04 6.48 14.84
C SER A 145 -3.24 5.41 14.10
N GLY A 146 -1.94 5.28 14.41
CA GLY A 146 -1.10 4.21 13.88
C GLY A 146 -1.63 2.82 14.28
N LEU A 147 -2.02 2.63 15.55
CA LEU A 147 -2.66 1.41 16.01
C LEU A 147 -3.96 1.13 15.25
N MET A 148 -4.83 2.14 15.09
CA MET A 148 -6.10 1.96 14.38
C MET A 148 -5.89 1.64 12.89
N SER A 149 -4.85 2.21 12.26
CA SER A 149 -4.52 1.91 10.86
C SER A 149 -4.09 0.45 10.61
N MET A 150 -3.62 -0.23 11.66
CA MET A 150 -3.31 -1.67 11.60
C MET A 150 -4.57 -2.55 11.61
N ASN A 151 -5.76 -1.97 11.77
CA ASN A 151 -7.03 -2.68 11.94
C ASN A 151 -6.91 -3.83 12.98
N PRO A 152 -6.54 -3.51 14.23
CA PRO A 152 -6.25 -4.50 15.24
C PRO A 152 -7.46 -5.42 15.44
N TRP A 153 -7.21 -6.73 15.45
CA TRP A 153 -8.23 -7.77 15.54
C TRP A 153 -9.39 -7.61 14.54
N ARG A 154 -9.17 -6.90 13.44
CA ARG A 154 -10.13 -6.68 12.36
C ARG A 154 -11.43 -5.99 12.82
N ILE A 155 -11.35 -5.13 13.83
CA ILE A 155 -12.52 -4.43 14.41
C ILE A 155 -13.23 -3.49 13.41
N PHE A 156 -12.54 -3.07 12.35
CA PHE A 156 -13.11 -2.23 11.29
C PHE A 156 -13.60 -3.03 10.09
N ASP A 157 -13.48 -4.35 10.11
CA ASP A 157 -14.00 -5.17 9.03
C ASP A 157 -15.54 -5.11 9.06
N THR A 158 -16.12 -4.71 7.96
CA THR A 158 -17.58 -4.59 7.84
C THR A 158 -18.29 -5.93 7.77
N GLY A 159 -17.52 -7.03 7.61
CA GLY A 159 -18.07 -8.35 7.35
C GLY A 159 -18.76 -8.48 5.98
N ALA A 160 -18.71 -7.44 5.17
CA ALA A 160 -19.24 -7.50 3.82
C ALA A 160 -18.49 -8.58 3.01
N PRO A 161 -19.20 -9.45 2.30
CA PRO A 161 -18.55 -10.42 1.43
C PRO A 161 -17.75 -9.69 0.35
N PRO A 162 -16.64 -10.28 -0.13
CA PRO A 162 -15.91 -9.70 -1.23
C PRO A 162 -16.79 -9.63 -2.47
N LEU A 163 -16.63 -8.58 -3.26
CA LEU A 163 -17.36 -8.44 -4.53
C LEU A 163 -17.07 -9.66 -5.41
N ARG A 164 -18.13 -10.26 -5.93
CA ARG A 164 -18.02 -11.39 -6.86
C ARG A 164 -17.72 -10.88 -8.28
N MET A 165 -16.48 -10.48 -8.52
CA MET A 165 -16.05 -9.96 -9.82
C MET A 165 -16.33 -10.92 -10.99
N GLU A 166 -16.52 -12.20 -10.70
CA GLU A 166 -16.92 -13.23 -11.67
C GLU A 166 -18.26 -12.90 -12.35
N ALA A 167 -19.18 -12.23 -11.65
CA ALA A 167 -20.43 -11.79 -12.25
C ALA A 167 -20.22 -10.78 -13.39
N LEU A 168 -19.20 -9.94 -13.27
CA LEU A 168 -18.85 -8.94 -14.28
C LEU A 168 -17.83 -9.47 -15.31
N GLN A 169 -16.87 -10.26 -14.86
CA GLN A 169 -15.77 -10.75 -15.70
C GLN A 169 -16.10 -12.08 -16.38
N GLY A 170 -16.93 -12.90 -15.76
CA GLY A 170 -17.10 -14.30 -16.11
C GLY A 170 -15.94 -15.17 -15.58
N SER A 171 -15.42 -16.08 -16.38
CA SER A 171 -14.25 -16.89 -16.04
C SER A 171 -12.98 -16.04 -15.99
N PRO A 172 -11.89 -16.51 -15.35
CA PRO A 172 -10.60 -15.83 -15.37
C PRO A 172 -10.10 -15.49 -16.78
N LEU A 173 -9.33 -14.41 -16.91
CA LEU A 173 -8.71 -14.04 -18.17
C LEU A 173 -7.72 -15.14 -18.59
N VAL A 174 -7.94 -15.70 -19.76
CA VAL A 174 -7.01 -16.62 -20.42
C VAL A 174 -6.81 -16.10 -21.83
N LEU A 175 -5.57 -15.81 -22.18
CA LEU A 175 -5.21 -15.47 -23.56
C LEU A 175 -5.06 -16.75 -24.37
N SER A 176 -5.52 -16.71 -25.59
CA SER A 176 -5.46 -17.82 -26.57
C SER A 176 -4.73 -17.39 -27.83
N ASP A 177 -4.42 -18.34 -28.69
CA ASP A 177 -3.83 -18.06 -30.01
C ASP A 177 -4.75 -17.23 -30.93
N ALA A 178 -6.03 -17.11 -30.56
CA ALA A 178 -6.99 -16.25 -31.25
C ALA A 178 -6.85 -14.77 -30.86
N ASP A 179 -6.23 -14.46 -29.72
CA ASP A 179 -5.97 -13.08 -29.31
C ASP A 179 -4.80 -12.49 -30.09
N ALA A 180 -4.95 -11.28 -30.59
CA ALA A 180 -3.93 -10.66 -31.42
C ALA A 180 -2.66 -10.32 -30.61
N ALA A 181 -1.50 -10.42 -31.23
CA ALA A 181 -0.24 -10.01 -30.63
C ALA A 181 -0.27 -8.51 -30.25
N PRO A 182 0.40 -8.10 -29.16
CA PRO A 182 0.42 -6.71 -28.71
C PRO A 182 0.82 -5.71 -29.80
N GLN A 183 1.76 -6.07 -30.64
CA GLN A 183 2.23 -5.23 -31.75
C GLN A 183 1.15 -5.00 -32.81
N ALA A 184 0.34 -6.02 -33.09
CA ALA A 184 -0.77 -5.91 -34.03
C ALA A 184 -1.88 -5.00 -33.46
N LEU A 185 -2.19 -5.12 -32.15
CA LEU A 185 -3.14 -4.27 -31.47
C LEU A 185 -2.67 -2.80 -31.41
N LEU A 186 -1.38 -2.57 -31.18
CA LEU A 186 -0.80 -1.23 -31.20
C LEU A 186 -0.87 -0.62 -32.60
N ALA A 187 -0.59 -1.41 -33.65
CA ALA A 187 -0.65 -0.96 -35.05
C ALA A 187 -2.10 -0.67 -35.47
N ALA A 188 -3.08 -1.42 -34.97
CA ALA A 188 -4.51 -1.21 -35.25
C ALA A 188 -5.11 -0.06 -34.42
N SER A 189 -4.43 0.35 -33.34
CA SER A 189 -4.92 1.39 -32.42
C SER A 189 -4.52 2.77 -32.92
N GLU A 190 -5.50 3.68 -33.07
CA GLU A 190 -5.25 5.08 -33.40
C GLU A 190 -4.75 5.86 -32.16
N GLY A 191 -3.95 6.89 -32.38
CA GLY A 191 -3.72 7.96 -31.41
C GLY A 191 -2.68 7.71 -30.32
N GLY A 192 -1.53 7.07 -30.63
CA GLY A 192 -0.37 7.06 -29.73
C GLY A 192 -0.61 6.30 -28.42
N VAL A 193 -1.18 5.11 -28.52
CA VAL A 193 -1.38 4.21 -27.38
C VAL A 193 -0.04 3.89 -26.72
N ARG A 194 0.02 4.02 -25.40
CA ARG A 194 1.21 3.76 -24.58
C ARG A 194 1.08 2.51 -23.73
N GLU A 195 -0.16 2.10 -23.42
CA GLU A 195 -0.45 0.95 -22.59
C GLU A 195 -1.61 0.16 -23.19
N LEU A 196 -1.44 -1.17 -23.23
CA LEU A 196 -2.49 -2.12 -23.53
C LEU A 196 -2.71 -2.98 -22.29
N ARG A 197 -3.93 -2.98 -21.74
CA ARG A 197 -4.28 -3.82 -20.59
C ARG A 197 -5.38 -4.81 -20.99
N TRP A 198 -5.05 -6.09 -20.93
CA TRP A 198 -6.04 -7.14 -21.15
C TRP A 198 -6.97 -7.25 -19.95
N THR A 199 -8.23 -7.38 -20.23
CA THR A 199 -9.28 -7.57 -19.22
C THR A 199 -10.34 -8.51 -19.75
N ARG A 200 -11.17 -9.02 -18.87
CA ARG A 200 -12.34 -9.80 -19.24
C ARG A 200 -13.60 -9.08 -18.78
N VAL A 201 -14.55 -8.90 -19.70
CA VAL A 201 -15.80 -8.21 -19.42
C VAL A 201 -16.92 -8.99 -20.07
N LEU A 202 -17.94 -9.36 -19.29
CA LEU A 202 -19.10 -10.14 -19.75
C LEU A 202 -18.71 -11.43 -20.45
N GLY A 203 -17.66 -12.11 -19.97
CA GLY A 203 -17.18 -13.37 -20.52
C GLY A 203 -16.31 -13.26 -21.76
N GLU A 204 -16.00 -12.05 -22.25
CA GLU A 204 -15.17 -11.84 -23.43
C GLU A 204 -13.84 -11.14 -23.10
N ASN A 205 -12.76 -11.56 -23.76
CA ASN A 205 -11.49 -10.88 -23.68
C ASN A 205 -11.59 -9.51 -24.36
N ARG A 206 -11.13 -8.48 -23.70
CA ARG A 206 -11.09 -7.10 -24.16
C ARG A 206 -9.72 -6.51 -23.86
N VAL A 207 -9.38 -5.45 -24.56
CA VAL A 207 -8.15 -4.71 -24.29
C VAL A 207 -8.51 -3.24 -24.04
N LEU A 208 -8.01 -2.71 -22.96
CA LEU A 208 -8.05 -1.27 -22.66
C LEU A 208 -6.82 -0.64 -23.30
N ALA A 209 -7.01 0.20 -24.30
CA ALA A 209 -5.96 0.94 -24.96
C ALA A 209 -5.89 2.36 -24.39
N GLN A 210 -4.80 2.66 -23.66
CA GLN A 210 -4.57 3.94 -22.99
C GLN A 210 -3.58 4.79 -23.80
N ALA A 211 -3.99 5.97 -24.24
CA ALA A 211 -3.12 6.98 -24.80
C ALA A 211 -2.55 7.92 -23.71
N ALA A 212 -1.57 8.75 -24.09
CA ALA A 212 -0.89 9.70 -23.17
C ALA A 212 -1.81 10.74 -22.50
N GLY A 213 -3.02 10.93 -22.99
CA GLY A 213 -4.02 11.81 -22.40
C GLY A 213 -5.41 11.38 -22.87
N GLY A 214 -6.33 11.27 -21.93
CA GLY A 214 -7.70 10.85 -22.21
C GLY A 214 -8.12 9.57 -21.52
N ALA A 215 -9.41 9.22 -21.67
CA ALA A 215 -9.94 7.97 -21.13
C ALA A 215 -9.45 6.76 -21.95
N PRO A 216 -9.27 5.61 -21.31
CA PRO A 216 -8.94 4.38 -22.03
C PRO A 216 -10.06 3.99 -22.99
N ARG A 217 -9.70 3.48 -24.15
CA ARG A 217 -10.66 2.95 -25.12
C ARG A 217 -10.71 1.43 -25.00
N VAL A 218 -11.91 0.88 -25.06
CA VAL A 218 -12.11 -0.57 -25.10
C VAL A 218 -12.02 -1.04 -26.55
N ILE A 219 -11.12 -1.99 -26.81
CA ILE A 219 -10.96 -2.61 -28.13
C ILE A 219 -11.09 -4.12 -28.02
N GLY A 220 -11.42 -4.77 -29.13
CA GLY A 220 -11.43 -6.23 -29.24
C GLY A 220 -10.04 -6.81 -29.08
N SER A 221 -9.90 -7.94 -28.36
CA SER A 221 -8.63 -8.60 -28.16
C SER A 221 -8.10 -9.30 -29.43
N HIS A 222 -8.98 -9.58 -30.42
CA HIS A 222 -8.64 -10.28 -31.64
C HIS A 222 -8.27 -9.35 -32.81
N ASP A 223 -8.94 -8.21 -32.91
CA ASP A 223 -8.87 -7.35 -34.12
C ASP A 223 -8.49 -5.90 -33.82
N GLY A 224 -8.40 -5.51 -32.53
CA GLY A 224 -8.09 -4.14 -32.12
C GLY A 224 -9.18 -3.12 -32.44
N ARG A 225 -10.38 -3.53 -32.90
CA ARG A 225 -11.47 -2.61 -33.23
C ARG A 225 -12.11 -2.05 -31.96
N PRO A 226 -12.52 -0.78 -31.98
CA PRO A 226 -13.27 -0.19 -30.86
C PRO A 226 -14.54 -1.00 -30.56
N VAL A 227 -14.76 -1.27 -29.29
CA VAL A 227 -15.93 -1.99 -28.79
C VAL A 227 -16.77 -1.07 -27.90
N VAL A 228 -18.05 -0.98 -28.20
CA VAL A 228 -19.03 -0.33 -27.31
C VAL A 228 -19.63 -1.40 -26.40
N LEU A 229 -19.39 -1.24 -25.10
CA LEU A 229 -19.95 -2.16 -24.10
C LEU A 229 -21.44 -1.88 -23.91
N ASP A 230 -22.25 -2.93 -23.83
CA ASP A 230 -23.67 -2.82 -23.55
C ASP A 230 -23.88 -2.40 -22.08
N ALA A 231 -24.34 -1.17 -21.89
CA ALA A 231 -24.58 -0.60 -20.56
C ALA A 231 -25.71 -1.31 -19.79
N ALA A 232 -26.64 -1.96 -20.49
CA ALA A 232 -27.71 -2.72 -19.82
C ALA A 232 -27.15 -4.06 -19.30
N ALA A 233 -26.36 -4.75 -20.11
CA ALA A 233 -25.69 -5.97 -19.71
C ALA A 233 -24.70 -5.74 -18.57
N LEU A 234 -23.93 -4.65 -18.61
CA LEU A 234 -23.03 -4.24 -17.51
C LEU A 234 -23.78 -3.99 -16.20
N ARG A 235 -24.91 -3.27 -16.25
CA ARG A 235 -25.73 -3.03 -15.04
C ARG A 235 -26.33 -4.31 -14.50
N ALA A 236 -26.81 -5.20 -15.37
CA ALA A 236 -27.33 -6.49 -14.95
C ALA A 236 -26.26 -7.35 -14.28
N ALA A 237 -25.04 -7.41 -14.84
CA ALA A 237 -23.92 -8.12 -14.24
C ALA A 237 -23.48 -7.49 -12.92
N ALA A 238 -23.43 -6.15 -12.84
CA ALA A 238 -23.07 -5.43 -11.60
C ALA A 238 -24.09 -5.64 -10.47
N ALA A 239 -25.35 -5.94 -10.76
CA ALA A 239 -26.34 -6.31 -9.74
C ALA A 239 -26.06 -7.66 -9.07
N GLY A 240 -25.19 -8.48 -9.64
CA GLY A 240 -24.73 -9.78 -9.08
C GLY A 240 -23.41 -9.69 -8.28
N LEU A 241 -22.81 -8.49 -8.19
CA LEU A 241 -21.58 -8.26 -7.41
C LEU A 241 -21.87 -8.27 -5.89
#